data_7f787c0af525d08a4449a5c1a5a50098
#
_entry.id   7f787c0af525d08a4449a5c1a5a50098
#
_cell.length_a   1.000
_cell.length_b   1.000
_cell.length_c   1.000
_cell.angle_alpha   90.00
_cell.angle_beta   90.00
_cell.angle_gamma   90.00
#
_symmetry.space_group_name_H-M   'P 1'
#
loop_
_entity.id
_entity.type
_entity.pdbx_description
1 polymer ?
#
loop_
_entity_poly.entity_id
_entity_poly.type
_entity_poly.pdbx_seq_one_letter_code
_entity_poly.pdbx_strand_id
1 'polypeptide(L)'
;ACQFIDENKDRPFILYVSTFEPHSPYHGPFMDQYDPEKIPVGPAFLKKPDTASLVNRVRADYFMQFMLDGVDQTTDDYAMNYAAYREDITTEIGWRTLRAHYLANITSVDRMVGKVNQAIKDAGIEDNTIVVFTSEHGDMLGDHGMLEKRSMFEEASRVPLVIKVPWLSKKQNIIEGSVSHIDLVPTLLDLIGEPIPGHLQGKSLKPVLEGEKDLSDNDVFVSWNGYDSAVPDRFLGAHEINRMLRLPWRTIITPDRWKLALCAGDQCELYDLNNDPYEMENLFNNPEQKDRIRDMASRIRVWQVDTKDNAPLPTT
;
A
#
# COMPACT_ATOMS: atom_id res chain seq x y z
N ALA A 1 -6.83 21.76 10.75
CA ALA A 1 -5.49 21.45 11.28
C ALA A 1 -4.76 22.73 11.71
N CYS A 2 -4.52 23.70 10.82
CA CYS A 2 -3.72 24.90 11.14
C CYS A 2 -4.28 25.71 12.31
N GLN A 3 -5.60 25.93 12.34
CA GLN A 3 -6.25 26.61 13.46
C GLN A 3 -6.08 25.83 14.78
N PHE A 4 -6.25 24.50 14.75
CA PHE A 4 -6.03 23.66 15.92
C PHE A 4 -4.60 23.80 16.47
N ILE A 5 -3.60 23.83 15.61
CA ILE A 5 -2.19 24.00 15.98
C ILE A 5 -2.00 25.34 16.72
N ASP A 6 -2.50 26.43 16.16
CA ASP A 6 -2.39 27.75 16.77
C ASP A 6 -3.08 27.84 18.15
N GLU A 7 -4.28 27.27 18.27
CA GLU A 7 -5.07 27.27 19.52
C GLU A 7 -4.49 26.35 20.61
N ASN A 8 -3.60 25.40 20.25
CA ASN A 8 -3.08 24.40 21.20
C ASN A 8 -1.55 24.41 21.36
N LYS A 9 -0.84 25.37 20.77
CA LYS A 9 0.63 25.43 20.76
C LYS A 9 1.28 25.50 22.15
N ASP A 10 0.55 25.94 23.16
CA ASP A 10 1.05 26.11 24.55
C ASP A 10 0.83 24.87 25.44
N ARG A 11 0.32 23.76 24.87
CA ARG A 11 0.09 22.50 25.58
C ARG A 11 0.42 21.28 24.72
N PRO A 12 0.75 20.12 25.33
CA PRO A 12 0.91 18.89 24.57
C PRO A 12 -0.36 18.49 23.81
N PHE A 13 -0.21 18.04 22.57
CA PHE A 13 -1.31 17.53 21.76
C PHE A 13 -0.85 16.40 20.83
N ILE A 14 -1.81 15.60 20.39
CA ILE A 14 -1.69 14.70 19.25
C ILE A 14 -2.72 15.14 18.22
N LEU A 15 -2.28 15.37 16.99
CA LEU A 15 -3.16 15.74 15.89
C LEU A 15 -3.01 14.72 14.75
N TYR A 16 -4.09 14.05 14.43
CA TYR A 16 -4.18 13.18 13.26
C TYR A 16 -4.93 13.93 12.14
N VAL A 17 -4.26 14.13 11.02
CA VAL A 17 -4.84 14.81 9.85
C VAL A 17 -5.00 13.77 8.74
N SER A 18 -6.25 13.40 8.48
CA SER A 18 -6.60 12.49 7.39
C SER A 18 -7.19 13.27 6.22
N THR A 19 -6.75 12.95 5.01
CA THR A 19 -7.29 13.47 3.77
C THR A 19 -8.00 12.34 3.03
N PHE A 20 -9.04 12.67 2.29
CA PHE A 20 -9.70 11.70 1.41
C PHE A 20 -8.85 11.43 0.16
N GLU A 21 -8.24 12.50 -0.37
CA GLU A 21 -7.32 12.39 -1.51
C GLU A 21 -6.04 11.60 -1.11
N PRO A 22 -5.50 10.84 -2.03
CA PRO A 22 -5.79 10.76 -3.49
C PRO A 22 -6.82 9.68 -3.87
N HIS A 23 -7.71 9.22 -2.97
CA HIS A 23 -8.74 8.23 -3.27
C HIS A 23 -9.66 8.66 -4.44
N SER A 24 -10.19 7.71 -5.20
CA SER A 24 -11.18 7.97 -6.25
C SER A 24 -12.47 8.62 -5.70
N PRO A 25 -13.17 9.48 -6.47
CA PRO A 25 -12.88 9.92 -7.83
C PRO A 25 -11.69 10.91 -7.87
N TYR A 26 -10.80 10.74 -8.84
CA TYR A 26 -9.55 11.51 -8.91
C TYR A 26 -9.78 12.94 -9.43
N HIS A 27 -10.66 13.69 -8.78
CA HIS A 27 -10.99 15.06 -9.12
C HIS A 27 -10.45 16.06 -8.12
N GLY A 28 -9.76 17.07 -8.62
CA GLY A 28 -9.17 18.09 -7.79
C GLY A 28 -8.82 19.37 -8.57
N PRO A 29 -8.33 20.39 -7.89
CA PRO A 29 -8.07 21.69 -8.50
C PRO A 29 -6.85 21.70 -9.45
N PHE A 30 -6.10 20.60 -9.58
CA PHE A 30 -4.86 20.52 -10.34
C PHE A 30 -4.91 19.48 -11.46
N MET A 31 -6.11 19.09 -11.92
CA MET A 31 -6.30 18.00 -12.92
C MET A 31 -5.50 18.26 -14.22
N ASP A 32 -5.40 19.51 -14.66
CA ASP A 32 -4.69 19.88 -15.89
C ASP A 32 -3.17 20.04 -15.69
N GLN A 33 -2.63 19.74 -14.50
CA GLN A 33 -1.23 19.98 -14.17
C GLN A 33 -0.28 19.01 -14.88
N TYR A 34 -0.72 17.78 -15.12
CA TYR A 34 0.10 16.72 -15.68
C TYR A 34 -0.40 16.31 -17.05
N ASP A 35 0.50 16.24 -18.02
CA ASP A 35 0.24 15.78 -19.37
C ASP A 35 0.16 14.23 -19.37
N PRO A 36 -0.99 13.61 -19.66
CA PRO A 36 -1.14 12.15 -19.65
C PRO A 36 -0.16 11.41 -20.55
N GLU A 37 0.22 11.98 -21.69
CA GLU A 37 1.17 11.37 -22.63
C GLU A 37 2.59 11.26 -22.04
N LYS A 38 2.92 12.13 -21.07
CA LYS A 38 4.24 12.19 -20.41
C LYS A 38 4.29 11.47 -19.06
N ILE A 39 3.16 10.93 -18.59
CA ILE A 39 3.15 10.18 -17.33
C ILE A 39 4.02 8.92 -17.47
N PRO A 40 5.05 8.75 -16.62
CA PRO A 40 5.86 7.57 -16.67
C PRO A 40 5.03 6.34 -16.24
N VAL A 41 5.27 5.21 -16.92
CA VAL A 41 4.67 3.92 -16.60
C VAL A 41 5.76 2.86 -16.51
N GLY A 42 5.60 1.93 -15.57
CA GLY A 42 6.49 0.80 -15.39
C GLY A 42 6.16 -0.36 -16.35
N PRO A 43 6.95 -1.44 -16.32
CA PRO A 43 6.73 -2.62 -17.15
C PRO A 43 5.43 -3.38 -16.79
N ALA A 44 4.89 -3.19 -15.58
CA ALA A 44 3.65 -3.80 -15.13
C ALA A 44 2.39 -3.08 -15.65
N PHE A 45 2.54 -1.86 -16.20
CA PHE A 45 1.39 -1.06 -16.63
C PHE A 45 0.61 -1.75 -17.74
N LEU A 46 -0.68 -1.99 -17.50
CA LEU A 46 -1.61 -2.70 -18.38
C LEU A 46 -1.11 -4.09 -18.82
N LYS A 47 -0.32 -4.75 -17.97
CA LYS A 47 0.11 -6.13 -18.17
C LYS A 47 -0.61 -7.05 -17.20
N LYS A 48 -1.29 -8.06 -17.74
CA LYS A 48 -1.94 -9.07 -16.89
C LYS A 48 -0.89 -9.88 -16.13
N PRO A 49 -1.13 -10.19 -14.86
CA PRO A 49 -0.21 -10.98 -14.06
C PRO A 49 -0.47 -12.49 -14.26
N ASP A 50 -0.11 -13.03 -15.42
CA ASP A 50 -0.48 -14.40 -15.87
C ASP A 50 0.00 -15.51 -14.92
N THR A 51 1.10 -15.28 -14.19
CA THR A 51 1.67 -16.24 -13.23
C THR A 51 1.20 -16.02 -11.79
N ALA A 52 0.49 -14.94 -11.52
CA ALA A 52 0.00 -14.59 -10.18
C ALA A 52 -1.20 -15.45 -9.75
N SER A 53 -1.69 -15.22 -8.55
CA SER A 53 -2.89 -15.85 -7.99
C SER A 53 -4.11 -15.66 -8.87
N LEU A 54 -5.09 -16.55 -8.72
CA LEU A 54 -6.32 -16.47 -9.50
C LEU A 54 -7.06 -15.16 -9.23
N VAL A 55 -7.11 -14.70 -7.98
CA VAL A 55 -7.77 -13.44 -7.65
C VAL A 55 -7.15 -12.25 -8.39
N ASN A 56 -5.83 -12.18 -8.48
CA ASN A 56 -5.16 -11.11 -9.20
C ASN A 56 -5.40 -11.17 -10.71
N ARG A 57 -5.36 -12.37 -11.29
CA ARG A 57 -5.66 -12.57 -12.73
C ARG A 57 -7.08 -12.19 -13.09
N VAL A 58 -8.06 -12.65 -12.31
CA VAL A 58 -9.49 -12.36 -12.57
C VAL A 58 -9.81 -10.89 -12.36
N ARG A 59 -9.17 -10.23 -11.38
CA ARG A 59 -9.30 -8.77 -11.20
C ARG A 59 -8.70 -7.98 -12.36
N ALA A 60 -7.56 -8.41 -12.89
CA ALA A 60 -6.97 -7.80 -14.08
C ALA A 60 -7.92 -7.97 -15.28
N ASP A 61 -8.49 -9.17 -15.48
CA ASP A 61 -9.49 -9.40 -16.52
C ASP A 61 -10.70 -8.48 -16.37
N TYR A 62 -11.18 -8.29 -15.15
CA TYR A 62 -12.30 -7.40 -14.85
C TYR A 62 -12.02 -5.96 -15.26
N PHE A 63 -10.89 -5.38 -14.84
CA PHE A 63 -10.59 -3.98 -15.16
C PHE A 63 -10.21 -3.78 -16.63
N MET A 64 -9.53 -4.76 -17.23
CA MET A 64 -9.05 -4.65 -18.61
C MET A 64 -10.09 -5.05 -19.67
N GLN A 65 -11.21 -5.67 -19.28
CA GLN A 65 -12.25 -6.07 -20.24
C GLN A 65 -12.77 -4.89 -21.07
N PHE A 66 -12.79 -3.69 -20.51
CA PHE A 66 -13.27 -2.49 -21.20
C PHE A 66 -12.34 -2.02 -22.33
N MET A 67 -11.11 -2.53 -22.39
CA MET A 67 -10.17 -2.29 -23.51
C MET A 67 -10.34 -3.28 -24.66
N LEU A 68 -11.21 -4.30 -24.50
CA LEU A 68 -11.41 -5.32 -25.53
C LEU A 68 -12.44 -4.87 -26.56
N ASP A 69 -12.14 -5.09 -27.85
CA ASP A 69 -13.09 -4.86 -28.93
C ASP A 69 -14.36 -5.72 -28.73
N GLY A 70 -15.53 -5.11 -28.96
CA GLY A 70 -16.83 -5.79 -28.87
C GLY A 70 -17.40 -5.93 -27.45
N VAL A 71 -16.73 -5.40 -26.42
CA VAL A 71 -17.34 -5.28 -25.09
C VAL A 71 -18.36 -4.15 -25.11
N ASP A 72 -19.56 -4.43 -24.59
CA ASP A 72 -20.61 -3.42 -24.47
C ASP A 72 -20.25 -2.40 -23.39
N GLN A 73 -19.84 -1.21 -23.83
CA GLN A 73 -19.47 -0.10 -22.98
C GLN A 73 -20.67 0.66 -22.41
N THR A 74 -21.89 0.28 -22.79
CA THR A 74 -23.14 0.88 -22.28
C THR A 74 -23.67 0.15 -21.04
N THR A 75 -22.96 -0.88 -20.56
CA THR A 75 -23.36 -1.60 -19.35
C THR A 75 -23.29 -0.69 -18.13
N ASP A 76 -24.17 -0.92 -17.16
CA ASP A 76 -24.13 -0.21 -15.86
C ASP A 76 -22.74 -0.28 -15.20
N ASP A 77 -21.96 -1.28 -15.54
CA ASP A 77 -20.64 -1.58 -15.01
C ASP A 77 -19.57 -0.66 -15.55
N TYR A 78 -19.56 -0.44 -16.88
CA TYR A 78 -18.74 0.60 -17.47
C TYR A 78 -19.13 1.96 -16.91
N ALA A 79 -20.44 2.25 -16.85
CA ALA A 79 -20.96 3.47 -16.28
C ALA A 79 -20.57 3.66 -14.81
N MET A 80 -20.58 2.59 -13.99
CA MET A 80 -20.12 2.64 -12.60
C MET A 80 -18.61 2.88 -12.50
N ASN A 81 -17.79 2.18 -13.27
CA ASN A 81 -16.34 2.40 -13.28
C ASN A 81 -16.00 3.79 -13.83
N TYR A 82 -16.59 4.20 -14.94
CA TYR A 82 -16.43 5.55 -15.46
C TYR A 82 -16.89 6.62 -14.45
N ALA A 83 -18.04 6.42 -13.78
CA ALA A 83 -18.51 7.34 -12.75
C ALA A 83 -17.58 7.40 -11.53
N ALA A 84 -16.98 6.27 -11.14
CA ALA A 84 -16.04 6.20 -10.01
C ALA A 84 -14.71 6.89 -10.30
N TYR A 85 -14.17 6.69 -11.52
CA TYR A 85 -12.86 7.22 -11.90
C TYR A 85 -12.97 8.43 -12.84
N ARG A 86 -14.09 8.57 -13.55
CA ARG A 86 -14.39 9.61 -14.55
C ARG A 86 -13.41 9.68 -15.72
N GLU A 87 -12.71 8.57 -15.98
CA GLU A 87 -11.75 8.46 -17.06
C GLU A 87 -12.15 7.33 -18.02
N ASP A 88 -11.81 7.53 -19.28
CA ASP A 88 -12.09 6.55 -20.32
C ASP A 88 -11.09 5.38 -20.25
N ILE A 89 -11.36 4.39 -19.41
CA ILE A 89 -10.52 3.19 -19.26
C ILE A 89 -10.61 2.19 -20.41
N THR A 90 -11.26 2.54 -21.51
CA THR A 90 -11.26 1.74 -22.74
C THR A 90 -9.99 1.91 -23.57
N THR A 91 -9.19 2.93 -23.24
CA THR A 91 -7.97 3.28 -23.98
C THR A 91 -6.78 3.43 -23.05
N GLU A 92 -5.58 3.18 -23.55
CA GLU A 92 -4.34 3.43 -22.78
C GLU A 92 -4.23 4.89 -22.35
N ILE A 93 -4.58 5.83 -23.21
CA ILE A 93 -4.52 7.26 -22.86
C ILE A 93 -5.49 7.60 -21.74
N GLY A 94 -6.65 6.94 -21.65
CA GLY A 94 -7.57 7.10 -20.53
C GLY A 94 -6.98 6.60 -19.21
N TRP A 95 -6.28 5.47 -19.19
CA TRP A 95 -5.54 4.98 -18.02
C TRP A 95 -4.39 5.93 -17.61
N ARG A 96 -3.69 6.50 -18.59
CA ARG A 96 -2.66 7.53 -18.31
C ARG A 96 -3.27 8.81 -17.75
N THR A 97 -4.46 9.21 -18.23
CA THR A 97 -5.21 10.35 -17.72
C THR A 97 -5.63 10.12 -16.27
N LEU A 98 -6.10 8.92 -15.95
CA LEU A 98 -6.40 8.51 -14.58
C LEU A 98 -5.17 8.68 -13.66
N ARG A 99 -3.99 8.20 -14.09
CA ARG A 99 -2.73 8.42 -13.36
C ARG A 99 -2.37 9.91 -13.21
N ALA A 100 -2.57 10.70 -14.26
CA ALA A 100 -2.31 12.14 -14.23
C ALA A 100 -3.18 12.84 -13.18
N HIS A 101 -4.46 12.50 -13.12
CA HIS A 101 -5.40 13.03 -12.13
C HIS A 101 -5.08 12.56 -10.70
N TYR A 102 -4.68 11.31 -10.52
CA TYR A 102 -4.18 10.82 -9.23
C TYR A 102 -2.97 11.62 -8.76
N LEU A 103 -1.97 11.88 -9.63
CA LEU A 103 -0.82 12.72 -9.32
C LEU A 103 -1.21 14.17 -8.99
N ALA A 104 -2.25 14.69 -9.64
CA ALA A 104 -2.82 16.00 -9.31
C ALA A 104 -3.41 16.03 -7.88
N ASN A 105 -4.06 14.95 -7.46
CA ASN A 105 -4.52 14.80 -6.08
C ASN A 105 -3.35 14.68 -5.09
N ILE A 106 -2.28 13.95 -5.44
CA ILE A 106 -1.04 13.93 -4.64
C ILE A 106 -0.48 15.36 -4.48
N THR A 107 -0.49 16.18 -5.55
CA THR A 107 -0.10 17.59 -5.44
C THR A 107 -0.98 18.38 -4.48
N SER A 108 -2.28 18.09 -4.42
CA SER A 108 -3.19 18.70 -3.44
C SER A 108 -2.80 18.32 -2.01
N VAL A 109 -2.52 17.03 -1.76
CA VAL A 109 -2.07 16.54 -0.45
C VAL A 109 -0.73 17.17 -0.06
N ASP A 110 0.24 17.22 -0.97
CA ASP A 110 1.56 17.84 -0.72
C ASP A 110 1.40 19.31 -0.28
N ARG A 111 0.55 20.07 -0.97
CA ARG A 111 0.25 21.46 -0.57
C ARG A 111 -0.42 21.57 0.79
N MET A 112 -1.29 20.61 1.16
CA MET A 112 -1.89 20.57 2.49
C MET A 112 -0.86 20.27 3.57
N VAL A 113 0.04 19.32 3.34
CA VAL A 113 1.18 19.01 4.22
C VAL A 113 2.08 20.25 4.40
N GLY A 114 2.36 20.96 3.30
CA GLY A 114 3.12 22.21 3.34
C GLY A 114 2.46 23.27 4.25
N LYS A 115 1.13 23.44 4.19
CA LYS A 115 0.40 24.37 5.06
C LYS A 115 0.46 23.94 6.54
N VAL A 116 0.33 22.67 6.83
CA VAL A 116 0.43 22.15 8.21
C VAL A 116 1.84 22.38 8.76
N ASN A 117 2.88 22.09 8.00
CA ASN A 117 4.26 22.36 8.40
C ASN A 117 4.52 23.84 8.61
N GLN A 118 3.94 24.73 7.78
CA GLN A 118 4.07 26.16 7.98
C GLN A 118 3.37 26.63 9.28
N ALA A 119 2.19 26.08 9.59
CA ALA A 119 1.49 26.39 10.83
C ALA A 119 2.29 25.97 12.09
N ILE A 120 3.00 24.84 12.05
CA ILE A 120 3.89 24.39 13.12
C ILE A 120 5.05 25.39 13.31
N LYS A 121 5.63 25.89 12.22
CA LYS A 121 6.68 26.93 12.25
C LYS A 121 6.17 28.26 12.79
N ASP A 122 5.05 28.74 12.31
CA ASP A 122 4.44 30.00 12.71
C ASP A 122 4.04 29.96 14.20
N ALA A 123 3.66 28.81 14.70
CA ALA A 123 3.41 28.57 16.14
C ALA A 123 4.67 28.49 16.99
N GLY A 124 5.88 28.41 16.41
CA GLY A 124 7.14 28.33 17.12
C GLY A 124 7.41 26.99 17.83
N ILE A 125 6.74 25.93 17.43
CA ILE A 125 6.84 24.60 18.06
C ILE A 125 7.56 23.55 17.19
N GLU A 126 8.21 23.97 16.10
CA GLU A 126 8.86 23.06 15.14
C GLU A 126 9.93 22.17 15.78
N ASP A 127 10.71 22.70 16.72
CA ASP A 127 11.78 21.96 17.39
C ASP A 127 11.26 20.99 18.48
N ASN A 128 9.96 21.04 18.79
CA ASN A 128 9.30 20.20 19.81
C ASN A 128 8.10 19.41 19.24
N THR A 129 8.08 19.18 17.93
CA THR A 129 6.96 18.48 17.27
C THR A 129 7.47 17.35 16.38
N ILE A 130 7.08 16.09 16.67
CA ILE A 130 7.27 14.99 15.76
C ILE A 130 6.22 15.14 14.64
N VAL A 131 6.68 15.04 13.40
CA VAL A 131 5.78 15.02 12.23
C VAL A 131 5.95 13.69 11.51
N VAL A 132 4.84 12.99 11.29
CA VAL A 132 4.80 11.74 10.54
C VAL A 132 3.93 11.93 9.31
N PHE A 133 4.45 11.51 8.16
CA PHE A 133 3.69 11.42 6.91
C PHE A 133 3.69 9.96 6.43
N THR A 134 2.50 9.41 6.20
CA THR A 134 2.32 8.06 5.68
C THR A 134 0.98 7.96 4.95
N SER A 135 0.68 6.80 4.36
CA SER A 135 -0.61 6.44 3.76
C SER A 135 -1.07 5.10 4.31
N GLU A 136 -2.36 4.80 4.23
CA GLU A 136 -2.93 3.53 4.69
C GLU A 136 -2.62 2.37 3.74
N HIS A 137 -2.65 2.62 2.44
CA HIS A 137 -2.33 1.69 1.34
C HIS A 137 -1.97 2.50 0.10
N GLY A 138 -1.49 1.81 -0.94
CA GLY A 138 -1.27 2.37 -2.25
C GLY A 138 -2.46 2.17 -3.20
N ASP A 139 -2.22 2.29 -4.50
CA ASP A 139 -3.20 2.06 -5.56
C ASP A 139 -2.50 1.46 -6.79
N MET A 140 -3.12 0.48 -7.41
CA MET A 140 -2.57 -0.23 -8.57
C MET A 140 -2.44 0.67 -9.82
N LEU A 141 -3.35 1.62 -10.01
CA LEU A 141 -3.31 2.64 -11.08
C LEU A 141 -2.98 2.10 -12.48
N GLY A 142 -3.45 0.91 -12.81
CA GLY A 142 -3.20 0.22 -14.07
C GLY A 142 -2.01 -0.73 -14.06
N ASP A 143 -1.17 -0.74 -13.02
CA ASP A 143 -0.15 -1.77 -12.90
C ASP A 143 -0.83 -3.12 -12.69
N HIS A 144 -0.29 -4.16 -13.30
CA HIS A 144 -0.90 -5.49 -13.45
C HIS A 144 -2.31 -5.48 -14.05
N GLY A 145 -2.68 -4.42 -14.80
CA GLY A 145 -4.03 -4.27 -15.37
C GLY A 145 -5.12 -4.02 -14.34
N MET A 146 -4.77 -3.58 -13.13
CA MET A 146 -5.71 -3.40 -12.02
C MET A 146 -5.82 -1.96 -11.56
N LEU A 147 -6.91 -1.67 -10.85
CA LEU A 147 -7.14 -0.44 -10.09
C LEU A 147 -7.34 -0.77 -8.62
N GLU A 148 -7.28 0.27 -7.78
CA GLU A 148 -7.48 0.20 -6.34
C GLU A 148 -6.36 -0.59 -5.62
N LYS A 149 -6.72 -1.24 -4.54
CA LYS A 149 -5.90 -2.06 -3.63
C LYS A 149 -6.45 -3.49 -3.60
N ARG A 150 -6.29 -4.21 -2.52
CA ARG A 150 -6.75 -5.59 -2.29
C ARG A 150 -5.91 -6.64 -3.00
N SER A 151 -4.62 -6.33 -3.13
CA SER A 151 -3.58 -7.26 -3.59
C SER A 151 -2.36 -7.15 -2.67
N MET A 152 -1.44 -8.12 -2.77
CA MET A 152 -0.19 -8.08 -2.01
C MET A 152 0.95 -7.44 -2.81
N PHE A 153 0.70 -6.93 -4.02
CA PHE A 153 1.68 -6.22 -4.83
C PHE A 153 2.17 -4.94 -4.13
N GLU A 154 3.42 -4.55 -4.43
CA GLU A 154 4.05 -3.36 -3.85
C GLU A 154 3.21 -2.09 -4.08
N GLU A 155 2.57 -1.95 -5.24
CA GLU A 155 1.71 -0.82 -5.57
C GLU A 155 0.55 -0.62 -4.59
N ALA A 156 0.06 -1.71 -4.00
CA ALA A 156 -1.03 -1.66 -3.02
C ALA A 156 -0.52 -1.69 -1.57
N SER A 157 0.53 -2.45 -1.27
CA SER A 157 0.97 -2.75 0.09
C SER A 157 2.10 -1.87 0.60
N ARG A 158 2.92 -1.31 -0.29
CA ARG A 158 4.02 -0.41 0.06
C ARG A 158 3.59 1.04 0.02
N VAL A 159 3.80 1.74 1.14
CA VAL A 159 3.42 3.15 1.30
C VAL A 159 4.61 4.00 1.74
N PRO A 160 4.58 5.32 1.51
CA PRO A 160 5.61 6.21 2.02
C PRO A 160 5.57 6.24 3.54
N LEU A 161 6.75 6.37 4.17
CA LEU A 161 6.88 6.69 5.59
C LEU A 161 7.99 7.71 5.75
N VAL A 162 7.63 8.90 6.22
CA VAL A 162 8.59 9.97 6.56
C VAL A 162 8.34 10.38 8.00
N ILE A 163 9.38 10.36 8.81
CA ILE A 163 9.31 10.75 10.23
C ILE A 163 10.34 11.86 10.47
N LYS A 164 9.87 13.02 10.95
CA LYS A 164 10.70 14.11 11.42
C LYS A 164 10.70 14.10 12.94
N VAL A 165 11.87 13.89 13.55
CA VAL A 165 12.10 13.97 15.00
C VAL A 165 13.17 15.03 15.24
N PRO A 166 12.81 16.28 15.59
CA PRO A 166 13.73 17.42 15.54
C PRO A 166 14.96 17.31 16.45
N TRP A 167 14.82 16.59 17.56
CA TRP A 167 15.92 16.41 18.54
C TRP A 167 16.86 15.25 18.19
N LEU A 168 16.49 14.34 17.26
CA LEU A 168 17.39 13.25 16.85
C LEU A 168 18.33 13.70 15.73
N SER A 169 17.83 14.34 14.70
CA SER A 169 18.65 14.79 13.56
C SER A 169 18.03 15.97 12.84
N LYS A 170 18.88 16.92 12.44
CA LYS A 170 18.51 18.03 11.52
C LYS A 170 18.82 17.71 10.05
N LYS A 171 19.44 16.55 9.79
CA LYS A 171 19.77 16.10 8.44
C LYS A 171 18.81 14.97 8.03
N GLN A 172 18.43 15.00 6.76
CA GLN A 172 17.72 13.87 6.15
C GLN A 172 18.60 12.62 6.20
N ASN A 173 18.02 11.51 6.63
CA ASN A 173 18.61 10.19 6.59
C ASN A 173 17.65 9.24 5.87
N ILE A 174 18.17 8.37 5.01
CA ILE A 174 17.41 7.29 4.37
C ILE A 174 17.77 6.01 5.11
N ILE A 175 16.77 5.38 5.70
CA ILE A 175 16.91 4.09 6.37
C ILE A 175 16.49 3.01 5.39
N GLU A 176 17.43 2.21 4.95
CA GLU A 176 17.18 1.08 4.07
C GLU A 176 16.53 -0.08 4.82
N GLY A 177 15.57 -0.75 4.19
CA GLY A 177 14.83 -1.88 4.74
C GLY A 177 13.34 -1.61 4.87
N SER A 178 12.60 -2.66 5.15
CA SER A 178 11.14 -2.61 5.27
C SER A 178 10.71 -2.45 6.72
N VAL A 179 9.72 -1.60 6.97
CA VAL A 179 9.07 -1.39 8.26
C VAL A 179 7.56 -1.52 8.13
N SER A 180 6.85 -1.71 9.22
CA SER A 180 5.40 -1.88 9.23
C SER A 180 4.70 -0.76 10.00
N HIS A 181 3.47 -0.43 9.60
CA HIS A 181 2.61 0.51 10.35
C HIS A 181 2.37 0.10 11.80
N ILE A 182 2.40 -1.20 12.09
CA ILE A 182 2.23 -1.71 13.46
C ILE A 182 3.30 -1.19 14.41
N ASP A 183 4.48 -0.83 13.88
CA ASP A 183 5.62 -0.31 14.64
C ASP A 183 5.51 1.19 14.93
N LEU A 184 4.58 1.90 14.30
CA LEU A 184 4.48 3.35 14.40
C LEU A 184 4.11 3.80 15.81
N VAL A 185 3.06 3.22 16.41
CA VAL A 185 2.61 3.60 17.77
C VAL A 185 3.67 3.31 18.84
N PRO A 186 4.26 2.09 18.91
CA PRO A 186 5.35 1.84 19.84
C PRO A 186 6.54 2.79 19.65
N THR A 187 6.88 3.12 18.39
CA THR A 187 7.96 4.06 18.08
C THR A 187 7.67 5.46 18.60
N LEU A 188 6.47 5.97 18.39
CA LEU A 188 6.07 7.31 18.86
C LEU A 188 6.05 7.39 20.39
N LEU A 189 5.53 6.37 21.08
CA LEU A 189 5.54 6.30 22.54
C LEU A 189 6.98 6.32 23.08
N ASP A 190 7.85 5.50 22.52
CA ASP A 190 9.27 5.45 22.95
C ASP A 190 10.01 6.77 22.68
N LEU A 191 9.73 7.44 21.55
CA LEU A 191 10.33 8.74 21.21
C LEU A 191 9.95 9.84 22.20
N ILE A 192 8.75 9.80 22.78
CA ILE A 192 8.28 10.77 23.77
C ILE A 192 8.51 10.32 25.22
N GLY A 193 9.15 9.14 25.42
CA GLY A 193 9.48 8.60 26.74
C GLY A 193 8.32 7.96 27.49
N GLU A 194 7.23 7.61 26.80
CA GLU A 194 6.08 6.93 27.38
C GLU A 194 6.22 5.41 27.31
N PRO A 195 5.68 4.66 28.27
CA PRO A 195 5.76 3.20 28.28
C PRO A 195 4.96 2.60 27.12
N ILE A 196 5.53 1.58 26.47
CA ILE A 196 4.86 0.82 25.40
C ILE A 196 3.93 -0.22 26.03
N PRO A 197 2.60 -0.14 25.80
CA PRO A 197 1.65 -1.11 26.33
C PRO A 197 1.92 -2.53 25.80
N GLY A 198 1.93 -3.53 26.67
CA GLY A 198 2.27 -4.91 26.32
C GLY A 198 1.28 -5.64 25.38
N HIS A 199 0.15 -5.03 25.03
CA HIS A 199 -0.79 -5.56 24.04
C HIS A 199 -0.48 -5.11 22.61
N LEU A 200 0.44 -4.15 22.41
CA LEU A 200 0.90 -3.73 21.11
C LEU A 200 1.82 -4.83 20.52
N GLN A 201 1.53 -5.27 19.31
CA GLN A 201 2.29 -6.32 18.63
C GLN A 201 3.50 -5.79 17.86
N GLY A 202 3.53 -4.47 17.57
CA GLY A 202 4.65 -3.80 16.93
C GLY A 202 5.79 -3.55 17.92
N LYS A 203 6.95 -3.20 17.39
CA LYS A 203 8.17 -2.86 18.15
C LYS A 203 8.59 -1.40 17.91
N SER A 204 9.31 -0.81 18.86
CA SER A 204 9.88 0.53 18.66
C SER A 204 11.01 0.49 17.64
N LEU A 205 10.94 1.40 16.67
CA LEU A 205 12.01 1.68 15.71
C LEU A 205 12.92 2.85 16.17
N LYS A 206 12.76 3.35 17.40
CA LYS A 206 13.62 4.41 17.92
C LYS A 206 15.11 4.06 17.83
N PRO A 207 15.59 2.85 18.20
CA PRO A 207 17.00 2.50 18.04
C PRO A 207 17.49 2.55 16.59
N VAL A 208 16.60 2.31 15.61
CA VAL A 208 16.91 2.43 14.18
C VAL A 208 17.01 3.90 13.78
N LEU A 209 16.11 4.74 14.28
CA LEU A 209 16.12 6.19 14.03
C LEU A 209 17.35 6.86 14.66
N GLU A 210 17.84 6.34 15.79
CA GLU A 210 19.05 6.79 16.50
C GLU A 210 20.35 6.23 15.88
N GLY A 211 20.24 5.28 14.92
CA GLY A 211 21.39 4.66 14.27
C GLY A 211 22.10 3.60 15.12
N GLU A 212 21.46 3.12 16.18
CA GLU A 212 21.98 2.07 17.07
C GLU A 212 21.73 0.66 16.52
N LYS A 213 20.71 0.51 15.67
CA LYS A 213 20.34 -0.73 14.98
C LYS A 213 20.04 -0.47 13.52
N ASP A 214 20.10 -1.53 12.72
CA ASP A 214 19.62 -1.58 11.34
C ASP A 214 18.36 -2.45 11.20
N LEU A 215 17.92 -2.69 9.98
CA LEU A 215 16.77 -3.52 9.64
C LEU A 215 17.16 -4.85 8.99
N SER A 216 18.39 -5.31 9.17
CA SER A 216 18.91 -6.53 8.54
C SER A 216 18.25 -7.82 9.04
N ASP A 217 17.55 -7.78 10.16
CA ASP A 217 16.76 -8.88 10.74
C ASP A 217 15.25 -8.59 10.81
N ASN A 218 14.78 -7.54 10.12
CA ASN A 218 13.40 -7.05 10.24
C ASN A 218 12.47 -7.65 9.20
N ASP A 219 11.82 -8.77 9.54
CA ASP A 219 10.68 -9.28 8.76
C ASP A 219 9.47 -8.35 8.90
N VAL A 220 8.78 -8.11 7.79
CA VAL A 220 7.51 -7.37 7.77
C VAL A 220 6.38 -8.30 7.35
N PHE A 221 5.29 -8.27 8.10
CA PHE A 221 4.11 -9.09 7.83
C PHE A 221 2.95 -8.21 7.38
N VAL A 222 2.26 -8.66 6.32
CA VAL A 222 1.03 -8.05 5.81
C VAL A 222 -0.09 -9.07 5.86
N SER A 223 -1.22 -8.71 6.43
CA SER A 223 -2.38 -9.58 6.52
C SER A 223 -3.58 -8.99 5.79
N TRP A 224 -4.30 -9.86 5.11
CA TRP A 224 -5.60 -9.59 4.53
C TRP A 224 -6.59 -10.62 5.06
N ASN A 225 -7.73 -10.16 5.60
CA ASN A 225 -8.72 -11.04 6.24
C ASN A 225 -9.99 -11.22 5.41
N GLY A 226 -9.91 -10.86 4.15
CA GLY A 226 -11.05 -10.92 3.25
C GLY A 226 -11.85 -9.62 3.22
N TYR A 227 -12.61 -9.46 2.16
CA TYR A 227 -13.47 -8.32 1.92
C TYR A 227 -14.82 -8.80 1.36
N ASP A 228 -15.89 -8.32 1.96
CA ASP A 228 -17.25 -8.63 1.55
C ASP A 228 -17.69 -7.61 0.48
N SER A 229 -17.16 -7.78 -0.73
CA SER A 229 -17.57 -6.99 -1.89
C SER A 229 -18.55 -7.78 -2.73
N ALA A 230 -19.62 -7.15 -3.15
CA ALA A 230 -20.48 -7.69 -4.18
C ALA A 230 -20.10 -7.06 -5.52
N VAL A 231 -19.18 -7.70 -6.23
CA VAL A 231 -19.11 -7.47 -7.68
C VAL A 231 -20.41 -8.05 -8.25
N PRO A 232 -21.21 -7.27 -8.99
CA PRO A 232 -22.48 -7.74 -9.53
C PRO A 232 -22.32 -9.00 -10.41
N ASP A 233 -23.21 -9.98 -10.25
CA ASP A 233 -23.11 -11.32 -10.88
C ASP A 233 -23.07 -11.31 -12.43
N ARG A 234 -23.47 -10.21 -13.04
CA ARG A 234 -23.41 -10.02 -14.49
C ARG A 234 -22.00 -9.86 -15.08
N PHE A 235 -20.99 -9.66 -14.21
CA PHE A 235 -19.60 -9.55 -14.67
C PHE A 235 -18.99 -10.89 -15.01
N LEU A 236 -18.16 -10.90 -16.04
CA LEU A 236 -17.27 -12.03 -16.28
C LEU A 236 -16.36 -12.23 -15.07
N GLY A 237 -16.45 -13.41 -14.45
CA GLY A 237 -15.65 -13.73 -13.28
C GLY A 237 -16.14 -13.17 -11.95
N ALA A 238 -17.29 -12.46 -11.88
CA ALA A 238 -17.81 -11.88 -10.64
C ALA A 238 -17.92 -12.88 -9.49
N HIS A 239 -18.44 -14.07 -9.77
CA HIS A 239 -18.57 -15.14 -8.77
C HIS A 239 -17.21 -15.54 -8.18
N GLU A 240 -16.20 -15.74 -9.03
CA GLU A 240 -14.84 -16.06 -8.60
C GLU A 240 -14.20 -14.90 -7.84
N ILE A 241 -14.32 -13.66 -8.34
CA ILE A 241 -13.80 -12.49 -7.64
C ILE A 241 -14.40 -12.40 -6.24
N ASN A 242 -15.72 -12.47 -6.10
CA ASN A 242 -16.42 -12.40 -4.82
C ASN A 242 -16.00 -13.51 -3.86
N ARG A 243 -15.78 -14.73 -4.37
CA ARG A 243 -15.29 -15.86 -3.59
C ARG A 243 -13.84 -15.64 -3.14
N MET A 244 -12.97 -15.22 -4.05
CA MET A 244 -11.51 -15.11 -3.81
C MET A 244 -11.16 -13.91 -2.94
N LEU A 245 -11.88 -12.78 -3.05
CA LEU A 245 -11.66 -11.61 -2.20
C LEU A 245 -11.96 -11.87 -0.72
N ARG A 246 -12.73 -12.91 -0.39
CA ARG A 246 -13.02 -13.32 0.99
C ARG A 246 -11.92 -14.17 1.62
N LEU A 247 -10.97 -14.66 0.83
CA LEU A 247 -9.91 -15.53 1.33
C LEU A 247 -8.86 -14.74 2.12
N PRO A 248 -8.41 -15.25 3.26
CA PRO A 248 -7.34 -14.63 4.01
C PRO A 248 -5.98 -14.87 3.35
N TRP A 249 -5.16 -13.83 3.35
CA TRP A 249 -3.76 -13.86 2.90
C TRP A 249 -2.83 -13.52 4.05
N ARG A 250 -1.68 -14.17 4.08
CA ARG A 250 -0.57 -13.86 4.98
C ARG A 250 0.70 -13.72 4.17
N THR A 251 1.30 -12.56 4.27
CA THR A 251 2.48 -12.20 3.46
C THR A 251 3.62 -11.84 4.38
N ILE A 252 4.82 -12.25 4.04
CA ILE A 252 6.06 -11.82 4.67
C ILE A 252 6.95 -11.16 3.62
N ILE A 253 7.57 -10.04 3.99
CA ILE A 253 8.68 -9.42 3.26
C ILE A 253 9.91 -9.53 4.14
N THR A 254 10.93 -10.24 3.64
CA THR A 254 12.18 -10.47 4.37
C THR A 254 13.19 -9.34 4.15
N PRO A 255 14.20 -9.19 5.03
CA PRO A 255 15.23 -8.15 4.89
C PRO A 255 16.01 -8.24 3.58
N ASP A 256 16.21 -9.44 3.03
CA ASP A 256 16.82 -9.67 1.72
C ASP A 256 15.84 -9.45 0.55
N ARG A 257 14.69 -8.79 0.83
CA ARG A 257 13.69 -8.33 -0.14
C ARG A 257 13.04 -9.45 -0.95
N TRP A 258 12.77 -10.59 -0.33
CA TRP A 258 11.85 -11.58 -0.87
C TRP A 258 10.47 -11.41 -0.26
N LYS A 259 9.44 -11.59 -1.09
CA LYS A 259 8.04 -11.52 -0.66
C LYS A 259 7.36 -12.85 -0.92
N LEU A 260 6.81 -13.45 0.13
CA LEU A 260 5.98 -14.66 0.06
C LEU A 260 4.57 -14.32 0.53
N ALA A 261 3.57 -14.55 -0.33
CA ALA A 261 2.16 -14.40 -0.01
C ALA A 261 1.46 -15.75 -0.06
N LEU A 262 0.90 -16.18 1.09
CA LEU A 262 0.25 -17.47 1.27
C LEU A 262 -1.27 -17.30 1.39
N CYS A 263 -2.01 -18.16 0.66
CA CYS A 263 -3.45 -18.31 0.75
C CYS A 263 -3.84 -19.77 0.61
N ALA A 264 -4.61 -20.33 1.55
CA ALA A 264 -5.02 -21.75 1.50
C ALA A 264 -6.01 -22.06 0.37
N GLY A 265 -6.69 -21.05 -0.17
CA GLY A 265 -7.74 -21.21 -1.19
C GLY A 265 -7.38 -20.69 -2.57
N ASP A 266 -6.16 -20.21 -2.77
CA ASP A 266 -5.67 -19.68 -4.04
C ASP A 266 -4.20 -20.08 -4.28
N GLN A 267 -3.71 -19.82 -5.47
CA GLN A 267 -2.29 -19.96 -5.79
C GLN A 267 -1.46 -18.97 -4.98
N CYS A 268 -0.48 -19.47 -4.24
CA CYS A 268 0.46 -18.63 -3.51
C CYS A 268 1.46 -17.93 -4.44
N GLU A 269 2.09 -16.88 -3.92
CA GLU A 269 2.99 -16.05 -4.71
C GLU A 269 4.34 -15.88 -4.00
N LEU A 270 5.42 -15.93 -4.76
CA LEU A 270 6.78 -15.63 -4.32
C LEU A 270 7.48 -14.72 -5.32
N TYR A 271 8.04 -13.62 -4.83
CA TYR A 271 8.74 -12.63 -5.66
C TYR A 271 10.10 -12.27 -5.08
N ASP A 272 11.07 -12.06 -5.97
CA ASP A 272 12.39 -11.48 -5.66
C ASP A 272 12.38 -9.99 -5.99
N LEU A 273 12.09 -9.16 -5.00
CA LEU A 273 11.95 -7.71 -5.18
C LEU A 273 13.27 -6.99 -5.54
N ASN A 274 14.43 -7.66 -5.48
CA ASN A 274 15.68 -7.10 -5.97
C ASN A 274 15.81 -7.21 -7.49
N ASN A 275 15.42 -8.36 -8.04
CA ASN A 275 15.56 -8.65 -9.48
C ASN A 275 14.25 -8.38 -10.23
N ASP A 276 13.12 -8.49 -9.55
CA ASP A 276 11.78 -8.26 -10.08
C ASP A 276 10.99 -7.31 -9.16
N PRO A 277 11.35 -6.02 -9.09
CA PRO A 277 10.68 -5.05 -8.22
C PRO A 277 9.24 -4.72 -8.66
N TYR A 278 8.81 -5.20 -9.81
CA TYR A 278 7.45 -5.07 -10.34
C TYR A 278 6.64 -6.36 -10.24
N GLU A 279 7.15 -7.39 -9.56
CA GLU A 279 6.44 -8.64 -9.27
C GLU A 279 5.80 -9.29 -10.51
N MET A 280 6.54 -9.29 -11.62
CA MET A 280 6.08 -9.78 -12.92
C MET A 280 6.11 -11.31 -13.04
N GLU A 281 6.98 -11.98 -12.28
CA GLU A 281 7.21 -13.43 -12.34
C GLU A 281 7.01 -14.08 -10.97
N ASN A 282 5.94 -14.84 -10.83
CA ASN A 282 5.69 -15.62 -9.62
C ASN A 282 6.56 -16.86 -9.56
N LEU A 283 7.51 -16.89 -8.64
CA LEU A 283 8.48 -17.96 -8.45
C LEU A 283 8.01 -19.07 -7.50
N PHE A 284 6.75 -19.04 -7.02
CA PHE A 284 6.26 -20.00 -6.01
C PHE A 284 6.38 -21.47 -6.47
N ASN A 285 6.19 -21.73 -7.77
CA ASN A 285 6.28 -23.07 -8.34
C ASN A 285 7.69 -23.44 -8.83
N ASN A 286 8.69 -22.56 -8.67
CA ASN A 286 10.06 -22.86 -9.04
C ASN A 286 10.67 -23.86 -8.04
N PRO A 287 11.11 -25.06 -8.48
CA PRO A 287 11.70 -26.06 -7.60
C PRO A 287 12.93 -25.58 -6.81
N GLU A 288 13.68 -24.64 -7.36
CA GLU A 288 14.88 -24.08 -6.74
C GLU A 288 14.55 -23.21 -5.52
N GLN A 289 13.31 -22.72 -5.39
CA GLN A 289 12.88 -21.85 -4.29
C GLN A 289 12.21 -22.59 -3.14
N LYS A 290 12.12 -23.93 -3.18
CA LYS A 290 11.42 -24.73 -2.16
C LYS A 290 11.91 -24.48 -0.73
N ASP A 291 13.20 -24.40 -0.54
CA ASP A 291 13.78 -24.22 0.80
C ASP A 291 13.52 -22.79 1.32
N ARG A 292 13.59 -21.78 0.44
CA ARG A 292 13.21 -20.40 0.76
C ARG A 292 11.72 -20.31 1.14
N ILE A 293 10.83 -20.92 0.36
CA ILE A 293 9.39 -20.96 0.65
C ILE A 293 9.14 -21.58 2.01
N ARG A 294 9.80 -22.70 2.36
CA ARG A 294 9.63 -23.35 3.67
C ARG A 294 10.11 -22.47 4.82
N ASP A 295 11.28 -21.83 4.66
CA ASP A 295 11.81 -20.91 5.67
C ASP A 295 10.83 -19.75 5.91
N MET A 296 10.45 -19.03 4.86
CA MET A 296 9.54 -17.89 4.95
C MET A 296 8.15 -18.30 5.48
N ALA A 297 7.61 -19.43 5.04
CA ALA A 297 6.34 -19.96 5.57
C ALA A 297 6.45 -20.35 7.05
N SER A 298 7.61 -20.86 7.50
CA SER A 298 7.85 -21.11 8.92
C SER A 298 7.81 -19.82 9.74
N ARG A 299 8.42 -18.74 9.25
CA ARG A 299 8.39 -17.43 9.91
C ARG A 299 6.96 -16.87 9.99
N ILE A 300 6.14 -17.04 8.94
CA ILE A 300 4.70 -16.69 9.00
C ILE A 300 3.99 -17.48 10.11
N ARG A 301 4.25 -18.78 10.25
CA ARG A 301 3.64 -19.62 11.29
C ARG A 301 4.05 -19.20 12.70
N VAL A 302 5.33 -18.84 12.89
CA VAL A 302 5.80 -18.26 14.17
C VAL A 302 5.06 -16.97 14.49
N TRP A 303 5.00 -16.06 13.51
CA TRP A 303 4.25 -14.81 13.66
C TRP A 303 2.77 -15.05 14.00
N GLN A 304 2.11 -16.04 13.37
CA GLN A 304 0.73 -16.39 13.71
C GLN A 304 0.56 -16.85 15.17
N VAL A 305 1.52 -17.65 15.68
CA VAL A 305 1.50 -18.09 17.09
C VAL A 305 1.62 -16.87 18.01
N ASP A 306 2.57 -15.99 17.74
CA ASP A 306 2.86 -14.83 18.59
C ASP A 306 1.70 -13.83 18.59
N THR A 307 1.03 -13.67 17.45
CA THR A 307 -0.09 -12.72 17.28
C THR A 307 -1.46 -13.36 17.53
N LYS A 308 -1.51 -14.67 17.81
CA LYS A 308 -2.75 -15.46 17.93
C LYS A 308 -3.62 -15.41 16.65
N ASP A 309 -2.97 -15.26 15.52
CA ASP A 309 -3.64 -15.33 14.23
C ASP A 309 -3.95 -16.79 13.86
N ASN A 310 -5.14 -17.06 13.37
CA ASN A 310 -5.64 -18.40 13.06
C ASN A 310 -6.06 -18.58 11.60
N ALA A 311 -5.66 -17.69 10.72
CA ALA A 311 -5.95 -17.85 9.30
C ALA A 311 -5.34 -19.15 8.76
N PRO A 312 -6.09 -19.92 7.95
CA PRO A 312 -5.55 -21.14 7.38
C PRO A 312 -4.42 -20.84 6.41
N LEU A 313 -3.34 -21.61 6.51
CA LEU A 313 -2.21 -21.57 5.59
C LEU A 313 -2.10 -22.88 4.80
N PRO A 314 -1.61 -22.84 3.56
CA PRO A 314 -1.32 -24.05 2.80
C PRO A 314 -0.15 -24.83 3.43
N THR A 315 -0.09 -26.12 3.12
CA THR A 315 1.11 -26.93 3.39
C THR A 315 2.19 -26.57 2.37
N THR A 316 3.33 -26.12 2.84
CA THR A 316 4.50 -25.70 2.01
C THR A 316 5.69 -26.59 2.26
#